data_fc127a2f476dfe2f345c5491fb7f1f55
#
_entry.id   fc127a2f476dfe2f345c5491fb7f1f55
#
_cell.length_a   1.000
_cell.length_b   1.000
_cell.length_c   1.000
_cell.angle_alpha   90.00
_cell.angle_beta   90.00
_cell.angle_gamma   90.00
#
_symmetry.space_group_name_H-M   'P 1'
#
loop_
_entity.id
_entity.type
_entity.pdbx_description
1 polymer ?
#
loop_
_entity_poly.entity_id
_entity_poly.type
_entity_poly.pdbx_seq_one_letter_code
_entity_poly.pdbx_strand_id
1 'polypeptide(L)'
;MKNSIRTAVIICFAFLGALPLRGQELSLEIPLWATPPTENNGLTGPETKVGSKGFTANVSYPVLKVYRADAARNTGTAVLIAPGGGYGALAMRQEGDPFAAWLAGQGITGVVLKYRMPNGHHRIPLEDAKQGMRLIREHAREWQIDTARIGVMGFSAGGHLAATLLTRYEATSRPAFGILFYPVISFDDRWAHRGSVQNLLGADSTETMKTYYSNELQVTPQTPPTLLLLSNNDGTVKPRNSIMFYEALRENRVLTALYIFPSGGHGCKSRLIRFID
;
A
#
# COMPACT_ATOMS: atom_id res chain seq x y z
N MET A 1 -58.41 29.28 -7.65
CA MET A 1 -57.68 29.53 -6.37
C MET A 1 -56.87 28.28 -6.09
N LYS A 2 -55.56 28.32 -6.27
CA LYS A 2 -54.62 27.19 -6.12
C LYS A 2 -53.97 27.26 -4.74
N ASN A 3 -54.28 26.31 -3.86
CA ASN A 3 -53.60 26.16 -2.58
C ASN A 3 -52.38 25.29 -2.78
N SER A 4 -51.21 25.89 -2.63
CA SER A 4 -49.91 25.25 -2.62
C SER A 4 -49.58 24.84 -1.18
N ILE A 5 -49.56 23.54 -0.89
CA ILE A 5 -49.08 22.98 0.36
C ILE A 5 -47.57 22.81 0.24
N ARG A 6 -46.82 23.64 0.97
CA ARG A 6 -45.36 23.48 1.14
C ARG A 6 -45.11 22.46 2.26
N THR A 7 -44.69 21.27 1.88
CA THR A 7 -44.23 20.26 2.82
C THR A 7 -42.80 20.65 3.27
N ALA A 8 -42.66 21.10 4.52
CA ALA A 8 -41.37 21.32 5.13
C ALA A 8 -40.78 19.96 5.54
N VAL A 9 -39.70 19.55 4.88
CA VAL A 9 -38.88 18.39 5.30
C VAL A 9 -38.00 18.85 6.43
N ILE A 10 -38.32 18.45 7.65
CA ILE A 10 -37.45 18.63 8.82
C ILE A 10 -36.42 17.51 8.77
N ILE A 11 -35.17 17.83 8.41
CA ILE A 11 -34.04 16.93 8.54
C ILE A 11 -33.58 16.98 10.00
N CYS A 12 -33.95 15.98 10.80
CA CYS A 12 -33.35 15.76 12.10
C CYS A 12 -31.92 15.29 11.93
N PHE A 13 -30.94 16.21 12.09
CA PHE A 13 -29.55 15.84 12.35
C PHE A 13 -29.50 15.19 13.74
N ALA A 14 -29.50 13.87 13.78
CA ALA A 14 -29.07 13.16 14.98
C ALA A 14 -27.56 13.43 15.16
N PHE A 15 -27.21 14.22 16.16
CA PHE A 15 -25.84 14.30 16.68
C PHE A 15 -25.48 12.92 17.23
N LEU A 16 -24.98 12.01 16.40
CA LEU A 16 -24.15 10.92 16.88
C LEU A 16 -22.85 11.58 17.37
N GLY A 17 -22.69 11.65 18.69
CA GLY A 17 -21.46 12.10 19.30
C GLY A 17 -20.28 11.35 18.68
N ALA A 18 -19.36 12.07 18.07
CA ALA A 18 -18.12 11.51 17.59
C ALA A 18 -17.35 10.99 18.82
N LEU A 19 -17.46 9.68 19.08
CA LEU A 19 -16.53 8.99 19.96
C LEU A 19 -15.14 9.22 19.38
N PRO A 20 -14.14 9.61 20.20
CA PRO A 20 -12.78 9.77 19.68
C PRO A 20 -12.37 8.45 19.04
N LEU A 21 -12.01 8.49 17.77
CA LEU A 21 -11.41 7.36 17.06
C LEU A 21 -10.10 7.01 17.77
N ARG A 22 -10.14 6.11 18.72
CA ARG A 22 -8.94 5.47 19.23
C ARG A 22 -8.47 4.53 18.13
N GLY A 23 -7.29 4.82 17.55
CA GLY A 23 -6.64 3.86 16.66
C GLY A 23 -6.56 2.51 17.37
N GLN A 24 -6.92 1.44 16.68
CA GLN A 24 -6.82 0.09 17.23
C GLN A 24 -5.34 -0.25 17.49
N GLU A 25 -5.09 -0.95 18.59
CA GLU A 25 -3.74 -1.44 18.89
C GLU A 25 -3.36 -2.64 18.02
N LEU A 26 -2.06 -2.90 17.91
CA LEU A 26 -1.55 -4.10 17.27
C LEU A 26 -2.17 -5.35 17.88
N SER A 27 -2.89 -6.12 17.09
CA SER A 27 -3.58 -7.33 17.56
C SER A 27 -2.64 -8.53 17.67
N LEU A 28 -1.79 -8.71 16.63
CA LEU A 28 -0.79 -9.79 16.62
C LEU A 28 0.31 -9.49 15.58
N GLU A 29 1.46 -10.12 15.75
CA GLU A 29 2.54 -10.16 14.78
C GLU A 29 2.84 -11.63 14.46
N ILE A 30 2.86 -11.99 13.18
CA ILE A 30 3.14 -13.35 12.73
C ILE A 30 4.32 -13.39 11.75
N PRO A 31 5.18 -14.41 11.83
CA PRO A 31 6.20 -14.64 10.80
C PRO A 31 5.55 -14.81 9.43
N LEU A 32 6.14 -14.17 8.40
CA LEU A 32 5.64 -14.28 7.04
C LEU A 32 5.85 -15.68 6.44
N TRP A 33 6.91 -16.36 6.87
CA TRP A 33 7.28 -17.69 6.41
C TRP A 33 7.43 -18.63 7.61
N ALA A 34 6.78 -19.78 7.56
CA ALA A 34 6.89 -20.81 8.61
C ALA A 34 8.32 -21.38 8.69
N THR A 35 8.99 -21.47 7.54
CA THR A 35 10.42 -21.80 7.42
C THR A 35 11.10 -20.74 6.58
N PRO A 36 12.36 -20.39 6.84
CA PRO A 36 13.08 -19.42 6.03
C PRO A 36 13.02 -19.79 4.55
N PRO A 37 12.65 -18.87 3.65
CA PRO A 37 12.61 -19.16 2.21
C PRO A 37 14.02 -19.43 1.67
N THR A 38 14.12 -20.23 0.62
CA THR A 38 15.40 -20.60 -0.01
C THR A 38 16.16 -19.38 -0.49
N GLU A 39 15.46 -18.40 -1.08
CA GLU A 39 16.07 -17.14 -1.48
C GLU A 39 16.14 -16.19 -0.29
N ASN A 40 17.34 -15.77 0.08
CA ASN A 40 17.60 -14.76 1.11
C ASN A 40 18.24 -13.52 0.50
N ASN A 41 18.17 -12.39 1.22
CA ASN A 41 18.67 -11.11 0.74
C ASN A 41 20.16 -10.85 1.08
N GLY A 42 20.86 -11.84 1.63
CA GLY A 42 22.27 -11.74 2.03
C GLY A 42 22.55 -10.79 3.21
N LEU A 43 21.52 -10.14 3.76
CA LEU A 43 21.67 -9.25 4.91
C LEU A 43 21.82 -10.05 6.20
N THR A 44 22.75 -9.64 7.04
CA THR A 44 23.06 -10.26 8.34
C THR A 44 23.00 -9.23 9.46
N GLY A 45 22.87 -9.70 10.70
CA GLY A 45 22.80 -8.83 11.88
C GLY A 45 21.39 -8.29 12.15
N PRO A 46 21.24 -7.49 13.22
CA PRO A 46 19.96 -6.98 13.65
C PRO A 46 19.41 -5.88 12.74
N GLU A 47 18.09 -5.71 12.77
CA GLU A 47 17.43 -4.53 12.21
C GLU A 47 17.95 -3.26 12.91
N THR A 48 18.11 -2.18 12.14
CA THR A 48 18.58 -0.89 12.64
C THR A 48 17.57 0.21 12.36
N LYS A 49 17.68 1.32 13.10
CA LYS A 49 16.91 2.54 12.82
C LYS A 49 17.78 3.54 12.10
N VAL A 50 17.33 4.01 10.93
CA VAL A 50 18.09 4.94 10.08
C VAL A 50 17.30 6.23 9.82
N GLY A 51 18.07 7.31 9.61
CA GLY A 51 17.52 8.65 9.38
C GLY A 51 16.81 9.24 10.59
N SER A 52 16.51 10.53 10.54
CA SER A 52 15.83 11.27 11.63
C SER A 52 14.41 10.76 11.92
N LYS A 53 13.80 10.11 10.95
CA LYS A 53 12.44 9.52 11.07
C LYS A 53 12.44 8.09 11.63
N GLY A 54 13.61 7.49 11.87
CA GLY A 54 13.76 6.16 12.44
C GLY A 54 13.17 5.04 11.56
N PHE A 55 13.46 5.05 10.26
CA PHE A 55 13.07 3.97 9.35
C PHE A 55 13.78 2.68 9.74
N THR A 56 13.12 1.55 9.55
CA THR A 56 13.67 0.23 9.86
C THR A 56 14.47 -0.28 8.66
N ALA A 57 15.78 -0.43 8.83
CA ALA A 57 16.70 -0.97 7.82
C ALA A 57 17.21 -2.34 8.22
N ASN A 58 17.95 -2.99 7.31
CA ASN A 58 18.52 -4.32 7.49
C ASN A 58 17.47 -5.41 7.77
N VAL A 59 16.27 -5.27 7.16
CA VAL A 59 15.20 -6.24 7.35
C VAL A 59 15.51 -7.50 6.54
N SER A 60 15.82 -8.59 7.25
CA SER A 60 16.04 -9.93 6.71
C SER A 60 14.98 -10.94 7.18
N TYR A 61 14.21 -10.57 8.21
CA TYR A 61 13.16 -11.40 8.77
C TYR A 61 11.78 -10.72 8.60
N PRO A 62 10.97 -11.18 7.62
CA PRO A 62 9.71 -10.54 7.31
C PRO A 62 8.58 -11.01 8.23
N VAL A 63 7.68 -10.09 8.59
CA VAL A 63 6.50 -10.38 9.41
C VAL A 63 5.27 -9.65 8.90
N LEU A 64 4.09 -10.14 9.25
CA LEU A 64 2.84 -9.41 9.17
C LEU A 64 2.48 -8.86 10.55
N LYS A 65 2.19 -7.56 10.62
CA LYS A 65 1.63 -6.90 11.80
C LYS A 65 0.15 -6.66 11.54
N VAL A 66 -0.71 -7.31 12.31
CA VAL A 66 -2.16 -7.35 12.08
C VAL A 66 -2.87 -6.44 13.06
N TYR A 67 -3.66 -5.51 12.54
CA TYR A 67 -4.55 -4.61 13.25
C TYR A 67 -5.99 -5.01 12.89
N ARG A 68 -6.60 -5.85 13.73
CA ARG A 68 -7.94 -6.38 13.45
C ARG A 68 -9.00 -5.31 13.67
N ALA A 69 -9.97 -5.27 12.77
CA ALA A 69 -11.16 -4.47 12.97
C ALA A 69 -11.92 -4.93 14.22
N ASP A 70 -12.56 -4.00 14.91
CA ASP A 70 -13.52 -4.34 15.97
C ASP A 70 -14.66 -5.21 15.40
N ALA A 71 -14.97 -6.32 16.05
CA ALA A 71 -15.96 -7.28 15.58
C ALA A 71 -17.33 -6.64 15.31
N ALA A 72 -17.72 -5.64 16.10
CA ALA A 72 -19.00 -4.93 15.95
C ALA A 72 -19.04 -4.01 14.69
N ARG A 73 -17.87 -3.63 14.17
CA ARG A 73 -17.74 -2.70 13.02
C ARG A 73 -17.10 -3.35 11.81
N ASN A 74 -16.68 -4.61 11.91
CA ASN A 74 -15.94 -5.30 10.86
C ASN A 74 -16.75 -5.39 9.56
N THR A 75 -16.18 -4.83 8.48
CA THR A 75 -16.78 -4.84 7.14
C THR A 75 -16.44 -6.10 6.35
N GLY A 76 -15.58 -6.97 6.87
CA GLY A 76 -15.01 -8.10 6.15
C GLY A 76 -13.89 -7.71 5.18
N THR A 77 -13.54 -6.43 5.09
CA THR A 77 -12.45 -5.97 4.21
C THR A 77 -11.11 -6.04 4.93
N ALA A 78 -10.05 -6.43 4.20
CA ALA A 78 -8.68 -6.35 4.68
C ALA A 78 -7.77 -5.65 3.67
N VAL A 79 -6.70 -5.02 4.15
CA VAL A 79 -5.74 -4.32 3.31
C VAL A 79 -4.32 -4.69 3.72
N LEU A 80 -3.54 -5.29 2.81
CA LEU A 80 -2.11 -5.48 2.96
C LEU A 80 -1.41 -4.14 2.70
N ILE A 81 -0.64 -3.65 3.66
CA ILE A 81 0.02 -2.33 3.61
C ILE A 81 1.52 -2.53 3.42
N ALA A 82 2.07 -1.97 2.33
CA ALA A 82 3.49 -1.96 2.03
C ALA A 82 4.08 -0.55 2.29
N PRO A 83 4.81 -0.33 3.39
CA PRO A 83 5.48 0.94 3.66
C PRO A 83 6.57 1.26 2.65
N GLY A 84 6.84 2.54 2.41
CA GLY A 84 7.96 3.01 1.59
C GLY A 84 9.30 2.99 2.34
N GLY A 85 10.27 3.68 1.74
CA GLY A 85 11.64 3.79 2.26
C GLY A 85 12.70 3.43 1.21
N GLY A 86 12.35 3.57 -0.08
CA GLY A 86 13.29 3.43 -1.21
C GLY A 86 13.85 2.03 -1.40
N TYR A 87 13.22 0.99 -0.86
CA TYR A 87 13.76 -0.38 -0.77
C TYR A 87 15.06 -0.53 0.05
N GLY A 88 15.56 0.54 0.67
CA GLY A 88 16.70 0.50 1.57
C GLY A 88 16.31 0.42 3.05
N ALA A 89 15.07 0.81 3.36
CA ALA A 89 14.50 0.76 4.70
C ALA A 89 12.96 0.78 4.63
N LEU A 90 12.26 0.65 5.76
CA LEU A 90 10.80 0.70 5.87
C LEU A 90 10.33 1.84 6.78
N ALA A 91 9.44 2.67 6.28
CA ALA A 91 8.80 3.76 7.00
C ALA A 91 7.63 3.27 7.88
N MET A 92 7.86 2.24 8.72
CA MET A 92 6.84 1.54 9.49
C MET A 92 5.97 2.49 10.34
N ARG A 93 6.61 3.45 11.03
CA ARG A 93 5.95 4.40 11.94
C ARG A 93 5.21 5.54 11.22
N GLN A 94 5.48 5.76 9.94
CA GLN A 94 4.88 6.85 9.14
C GLN A 94 3.80 6.35 8.18
N GLU A 95 4.00 5.16 7.61
CA GLU A 95 3.23 4.63 6.47
C GLU A 95 2.64 3.23 6.74
N GLY A 96 3.07 2.56 7.79
CA GLY A 96 2.60 1.23 8.19
C GLY A 96 1.59 1.29 9.33
N ASP A 97 2.11 1.23 10.56
CA ASP A 97 1.33 1.07 11.78
C ASP A 97 0.18 2.09 11.94
N PRO A 98 0.36 3.42 11.68
CA PRO A 98 -0.74 4.38 11.85
C PRO A 98 -1.89 4.17 10.85
N PHE A 99 -1.59 3.81 9.60
CA PHE A 99 -2.63 3.53 8.60
C PHE A 99 -3.39 2.24 8.91
N ALA A 100 -2.70 1.19 9.37
CA ALA A 100 -3.35 -0.04 9.78
C ALA A 100 -4.28 0.18 10.99
N ALA A 101 -3.82 0.93 11.99
CA ALA A 101 -4.61 1.28 13.17
C ALA A 101 -5.84 2.13 12.79
N TRP A 102 -5.68 3.09 11.88
CA TRP A 102 -6.78 3.91 11.38
C TRP A 102 -7.82 3.06 10.62
N LEU A 103 -7.37 2.20 9.67
CA LEU A 103 -8.26 1.28 8.94
C LEU A 103 -9.04 0.37 9.90
N ALA A 104 -8.38 -0.18 10.92
CA ALA A 104 -9.02 -1.01 11.91
C ALA A 104 -10.12 -0.26 12.67
N GLY A 105 -9.89 1.02 13.00
CA GLY A 105 -10.89 1.94 13.53
C GLY A 105 -12.09 2.18 12.59
N GLN A 106 -11.90 2.07 11.28
CA GLN A 106 -12.96 2.16 10.26
C GLN A 106 -13.65 0.81 9.96
N GLY A 107 -13.32 -0.25 10.69
CA GLY A 107 -13.88 -1.58 10.45
C GLY A 107 -13.20 -2.38 9.34
N ILE A 108 -11.99 -2.00 8.95
CA ILE A 108 -11.17 -2.66 7.92
C ILE A 108 -9.92 -3.23 8.57
N THR A 109 -9.68 -4.53 8.46
CA THR A 109 -8.46 -5.12 9.00
C THR A 109 -7.23 -4.62 8.23
N GLY A 110 -6.33 -3.89 8.92
CA GLY A 110 -5.07 -3.43 8.38
C GLY A 110 -3.95 -4.44 8.65
N VAL A 111 -3.20 -4.84 7.64
CA VAL A 111 -2.10 -5.80 7.77
C VAL A 111 -0.82 -5.19 7.21
N VAL A 112 0.09 -4.79 8.09
CA VAL A 112 1.36 -4.18 7.66
C VAL A 112 2.36 -5.26 7.33
N LEU A 113 2.90 -5.22 6.12
CA LEU A 113 3.96 -6.08 5.65
C LEU A 113 5.33 -5.44 5.98
N LYS A 114 6.03 -5.99 6.96
CA LYS A 114 7.46 -5.72 7.13
C LYS A 114 8.21 -6.66 6.19
N TYR A 115 8.37 -6.25 4.93
CA TYR A 115 9.02 -7.07 3.91
C TYR A 115 10.54 -6.98 3.97
N ARG A 116 11.22 -8.02 3.50
CA ARG A 116 12.69 -8.06 3.41
C ARG A 116 13.21 -6.98 2.48
N MET A 117 14.30 -6.34 2.88
CA MET A 117 15.02 -5.46 1.96
C MET A 117 15.58 -6.29 0.81
N PRO A 118 15.44 -5.83 -0.45
CA PRO A 118 15.88 -6.60 -1.60
C PRO A 118 17.41 -6.77 -1.66
N ASN A 119 18.17 -5.76 -1.30
CA ASN A 119 19.65 -5.77 -1.41
C ASN A 119 20.14 -6.31 -2.78
N GLY A 120 19.45 -5.90 -3.87
CA GLY A 120 19.71 -6.37 -5.22
C GLY A 120 18.99 -7.68 -5.61
N HIS A 121 18.41 -8.40 -4.67
CA HIS A 121 17.59 -9.59 -4.93
C HIS A 121 16.14 -9.19 -5.25
N HIS A 122 15.93 -8.70 -6.45
CA HIS A 122 14.72 -7.98 -6.87
C HIS A 122 13.40 -8.74 -6.72
N ARG A 123 13.43 -10.08 -6.64
CA ARG A 123 12.21 -10.92 -6.50
C ARG A 123 11.68 -10.93 -5.07
N ILE A 124 12.56 -10.79 -4.07
CA ILE A 124 12.24 -11.00 -2.66
C ILE A 124 11.06 -10.16 -2.17
N PRO A 125 10.98 -8.83 -2.39
CA PRO A 125 9.84 -8.06 -1.90
C PRO A 125 8.49 -8.51 -2.50
N LEU A 126 8.47 -8.89 -3.78
CA LEU A 126 7.24 -9.36 -4.43
C LEU A 126 6.79 -10.71 -3.86
N GLU A 127 7.72 -11.64 -3.64
CA GLU A 127 7.40 -12.94 -3.02
C GLU A 127 6.88 -12.77 -1.58
N ASP A 128 7.47 -11.85 -0.82
CA ASP A 128 6.94 -11.50 0.51
C ASP A 128 5.53 -10.89 0.43
N ALA A 129 5.25 -10.03 -0.55
CA ALA A 129 3.92 -9.46 -0.73
C ALA A 129 2.88 -10.52 -1.16
N LYS A 130 3.24 -11.42 -2.07
CA LYS A 130 2.39 -12.56 -2.45
C LYS A 130 2.10 -13.47 -1.26
N GLN A 131 3.11 -13.78 -0.45
CA GLN A 131 2.95 -14.59 0.75
C GLN A 131 2.05 -13.90 1.78
N GLY A 132 2.20 -12.58 1.96
CA GLY A 132 1.30 -11.79 2.82
C GLY A 132 -0.16 -11.92 2.40
N MET A 133 -0.45 -11.83 1.09
CA MET A 133 -1.80 -12.03 0.56
C MET A 133 -2.33 -13.45 0.81
N ARG A 134 -1.48 -14.48 0.67
CA ARG A 134 -1.85 -15.87 0.97
C ARG A 134 -2.20 -16.05 2.45
N LEU A 135 -1.35 -15.57 3.36
CA LEU A 135 -1.58 -15.67 4.80
C LEU A 135 -2.87 -14.96 5.24
N ILE A 136 -3.17 -13.77 4.68
CA ILE A 136 -4.46 -13.09 4.98
C ILE A 136 -5.64 -13.98 4.56
N ARG A 137 -5.56 -14.68 3.43
CA ARG A 137 -6.60 -15.61 2.97
C ARG A 137 -6.71 -16.85 3.86
N GLU A 138 -5.58 -17.41 4.29
CA GLU A 138 -5.53 -18.57 5.19
C GLU A 138 -6.17 -18.26 6.54
N HIS A 139 -5.93 -17.07 7.08
CA HIS A 139 -6.53 -16.59 8.33
C HIS A 139 -7.91 -15.91 8.16
N ALA A 140 -8.49 -15.88 6.96
CA ALA A 140 -9.70 -15.11 6.67
C ALA A 140 -10.87 -15.45 7.60
N ARG A 141 -11.08 -16.73 7.88
CA ARG A 141 -12.14 -17.18 8.81
C ARG A 141 -11.92 -16.68 10.23
N GLU A 142 -10.70 -16.82 10.73
CA GLU A 142 -10.33 -16.39 12.09
C GLU A 142 -10.44 -14.87 12.25
N TRP A 143 -10.00 -14.12 11.23
CA TRP A 143 -10.00 -12.65 11.26
C TRP A 143 -11.32 -12.05 10.73
N GLN A 144 -12.29 -12.88 10.38
CA GLN A 144 -13.59 -12.46 9.84
C GLN A 144 -13.45 -11.60 8.58
N ILE A 145 -12.62 -12.06 7.64
CA ILE A 145 -12.33 -11.39 6.37
C ILE A 145 -13.06 -12.12 5.23
N ASP A 146 -13.66 -11.36 4.32
CA ASP A 146 -14.11 -11.84 3.02
C ASP A 146 -12.92 -11.88 2.05
N THR A 147 -12.55 -13.06 1.58
CA THR A 147 -11.39 -13.27 0.68
C THR A 147 -11.55 -12.55 -0.67
N ALA A 148 -12.77 -12.18 -1.05
CA ALA A 148 -13.04 -11.35 -2.24
C ALA A 148 -12.79 -9.85 -2.00
N ARG A 149 -12.52 -9.42 -0.75
CA ARG A 149 -12.38 -8.02 -0.34
C ARG A 149 -11.01 -7.71 0.27
N ILE A 150 -9.96 -8.39 -0.19
CA ILE A 150 -8.59 -8.16 0.26
C ILE A 150 -7.88 -7.27 -0.76
N GLY A 151 -7.56 -6.02 -0.36
CA GLY A 151 -6.81 -5.06 -1.17
C GLY A 151 -5.34 -4.99 -0.81
N VAL A 152 -4.59 -4.20 -1.61
CA VAL A 152 -3.22 -3.80 -1.31
C VAL A 152 -3.09 -2.29 -1.26
N MET A 153 -2.35 -1.77 -0.29
CA MET A 153 -2.01 -0.35 -0.15
C MET A 153 -0.49 -0.20 -0.13
N GLY A 154 0.04 0.80 -0.83
CA GLY A 154 1.48 1.01 -0.83
C GLY A 154 1.87 2.48 -0.94
N PHE A 155 3.02 2.81 -0.35
CA PHE A 155 3.54 4.16 -0.24
C PHE A 155 4.93 4.25 -0.88
N SER A 156 5.19 5.25 -1.74
CA SER A 156 6.52 5.46 -2.31
C SER A 156 7.10 4.19 -2.97
N ALA A 157 8.23 3.67 -2.52
CA ALA A 157 8.77 2.37 -2.96
C ALA A 157 7.86 1.18 -2.59
N GLY A 158 7.13 1.23 -1.46
CA GLY A 158 6.06 0.28 -1.13
C GLY A 158 4.87 0.40 -2.09
N GLY A 159 4.64 1.59 -2.65
CA GLY A 159 3.71 1.81 -3.74
C GLY A 159 4.14 1.12 -5.03
N HIS A 160 5.45 1.09 -5.32
CA HIS A 160 6.01 0.28 -6.39
C HIS A 160 5.79 -1.22 -6.16
N LEU A 161 6.05 -1.71 -4.95
CA LEU A 161 5.79 -3.10 -4.58
C LEU A 161 4.30 -3.46 -4.74
N ALA A 162 3.40 -2.60 -4.27
CA ALA A 162 1.97 -2.80 -4.44
C ALA A 162 1.54 -2.78 -5.92
N ALA A 163 2.07 -1.85 -6.74
CA ALA A 163 1.82 -1.82 -8.18
C ALA A 163 2.38 -3.07 -8.88
N THR A 164 3.56 -3.54 -8.47
CA THR A 164 4.14 -4.79 -8.98
C THR A 164 3.25 -5.99 -8.62
N LEU A 165 2.70 -6.05 -7.41
CA LEU A 165 1.74 -7.08 -7.03
C LEU A 165 0.44 -6.98 -7.84
N LEU A 166 -0.09 -5.76 -8.09
CA LEU A 166 -1.30 -5.53 -8.89
C LEU A 166 -1.15 -5.97 -10.36
N THR A 167 0.06 -5.98 -10.88
CA THR A 167 0.34 -6.33 -12.28
C THR A 167 0.92 -7.75 -12.45
N ARG A 168 1.38 -8.40 -11.35
CA ARG A 168 2.11 -9.68 -11.37
C ARG A 168 1.66 -10.67 -10.27
N TYR A 169 0.39 -10.61 -9.91
CA TYR A 169 -0.20 -11.55 -8.95
C TYR A 169 -0.30 -12.97 -9.51
N GLU A 170 -0.46 -13.91 -8.62
CA GLU A 170 -0.96 -15.25 -8.88
C GLU A 170 -2.41 -15.37 -8.40
N ALA A 171 -3.14 -16.40 -8.81
CA ALA A 171 -4.54 -16.58 -8.42
C ALA A 171 -4.75 -16.52 -6.89
N THR A 172 -3.81 -17.09 -6.12
CA THR A 172 -3.84 -17.12 -4.65
C THR A 172 -3.40 -15.81 -3.98
N SER A 173 -2.73 -14.92 -4.71
CA SER A 173 -2.22 -13.66 -4.21
C SER A 173 -2.87 -12.42 -4.87
N ARG A 174 -3.91 -12.59 -5.70
CA ARG A 174 -4.54 -11.50 -6.44
C ARG A 174 -5.24 -10.52 -5.49
N PRO A 175 -4.86 -9.22 -5.46
CA PRO A 175 -5.63 -8.21 -4.74
C PRO A 175 -6.98 -7.96 -5.40
N ALA A 176 -8.00 -7.62 -4.60
CA ALA A 176 -9.30 -7.16 -5.11
C ALA A 176 -9.24 -5.71 -5.62
N PHE A 177 -8.37 -4.89 -5.02
CA PHE A 177 -8.14 -3.48 -5.39
C PHE A 177 -6.76 -3.00 -4.92
N GLY A 178 -6.31 -1.85 -5.46
CA GLY A 178 -5.09 -1.17 -5.06
C GLY A 178 -5.34 0.26 -4.57
N ILE A 179 -4.55 0.72 -3.58
CA ILE A 179 -4.49 2.12 -3.14
C ILE A 179 -3.01 2.53 -3.10
N LEU A 180 -2.62 3.45 -3.95
CA LEU A 180 -1.22 3.84 -4.13
C LEU A 180 -1.00 5.29 -3.74
N PHE A 181 -0.15 5.52 -2.75
CA PHE A 181 0.21 6.86 -2.29
C PHE A 181 1.58 7.26 -2.83
N TYR A 182 1.64 8.33 -3.62
CA TYR A 182 2.86 8.86 -4.24
C TYR A 182 3.83 7.76 -4.69
N PRO A 183 3.33 6.76 -5.43
CA PRO A 183 4.10 5.56 -5.72
C PRO A 183 5.27 5.84 -6.65
N VAL A 184 6.40 5.16 -6.43
CA VAL A 184 7.34 4.87 -7.52
C VAL A 184 6.63 3.92 -8.47
N ILE A 185 6.73 4.15 -9.77
CA ILE A 185 6.08 3.33 -10.81
C ILE A 185 7.07 2.96 -11.90
N SER A 186 7.69 3.98 -12.51
CA SER A 186 8.60 3.80 -13.64
C SER A 186 10.05 3.70 -13.19
N PHE A 187 10.77 2.79 -13.82
CA PHE A 187 12.22 2.69 -13.71
C PHE A 187 12.95 3.27 -14.94
N ASP A 188 12.22 3.94 -15.84
CA ASP A 188 12.81 4.78 -16.87
C ASP A 188 13.64 5.91 -16.25
N ASP A 189 14.89 6.07 -16.62
CA ASP A 189 15.85 7.00 -16.01
C ASP A 189 15.37 8.46 -15.94
N ARG A 190 14.46 8.86 -16.84
CA ARG A 190 13.83 10.20 -16.84
C ARG A 190 12.91 10.44 -15.66
N TRP A 191 12.27 9.37 -15.14
CA TRP A 191 11.19 9.46 -14.15
C TRP A 191 11.48 8.69 -12.87
N ALA A 192 12.45 7.76 -12.92
CA ALA A 192 12.74 6.85 -11.84
C ALA A 192 13.19 7.54 -10.55
N HIS A 193 12.80 6.98 -9.43
CA HIS A 193 13.47 7.22 -8.15
C HIS A 193 14.72 6.35 -8.09
N ARG A 194 15.87 6.92 -8.41
CA ARG A 194 17.15 6.19 -8.59
C ARG A 194 17.51 5.30 -7.41
N GLY A 195 17.28 5.77 -6.16
CA GLY A 195 17.53 4.97 -4.97
C GLY A 195 16.71 3.68 -4.93
N SER A 196 15.43 3.73 -5.36
CA SER A 196 14.59 2.52 -5.45
C SER A 196 15.08 1.55 -6.52
N VAL A 197 15.50 2.06 -7.69
CA VAL A 197 16.09 1.23 -8.75
C VAL A 197 17.34 0.52 -8.24
N GLN A 198 18.29 1.28 -7.66
CA GLN A 198 19.55 0.74 -7.17
C GLN A 198 19.34 -0.30 -6.06
N ASN A 199 18.47 -0.02 -5.09
CA ASN A 199 18.25 -0.94 -3.98
C ASN A 199 17.50 -2.20 -4.41
N LEU A 200 16.57 -2.10 -5.36
CA LEU A 200 15.81 -3.26 -5.85
C LEU A 200 16.64 -4.12 -6.80
N LEU A 201 17.26 -3.51 -7.82
CA LEU A 201 17.92 -4.23 -8.90
C LEU A 201 19.42 -4.48 -8.63
N GLY A 202 20.10 -3.61 -7.88
CA GLY A 202 21.53 -3.73 -7.64
C GLY A 202 22.33 -3.81 -8.94
N ALA A 203 23.13 -4.85 -9.10
CA ALA A 203 23.92 -5.11 -10.30
C ALA A 203 23.06 -5.47 -11.54
N ASP A 204 21.83 -5.93 -11.35
CA ASP A 204 20.91 -6.32 -12.43
C ASP A 204 20.17 -5.11 -13.05
N SER A 205 20.63 -3.89 -12.79
CA SER A 205 20.00 -2.65 -13.30
C SER A 205 20.19 -2.47 -14.81
N THR A 206 19.79 -3.48 -15.59
CA THR A 206 19.78 -3.46 -17.06
C THR A 206 18.51 -2.79 -17.60
N GLU A 207 18.51 -2.33 -18.84
CA GLU A 207 17.31 -1.76 -19.49
C GLU A 207 16.14 -2.77 -19.53
N THR A 208 16.43 -4.06 -19.72
CA THR A 208 15.44 -5.13 -19.67
C THR A 208 14.77 -5.19 -18.28
N MET A 209 15.56 -5.14 -17.21
CA MET A 209 15.03 -5.19 -15.85
C MET A 209 14.32 -3.90 -15.46
N LYS A 210 14.81 -2.73 -15.90
CA LYS A 210 14.09 -1.46 -15.72
C LYS A 210 12.73 -1.50 -16.42
N THR A 211 12.66 -1.97 -17.66
CA THR A 211 11.40 -2.17 -18.40
C THR A 211 10.50 -3.17 -17.69
N TYR A 212 11.05 -4.27 -17.19
CA TYR A 212 10.31 -5.28 -16.45
C TYR A 212 9.67 -4.70 -15.17
N TYR A 213 10.36 -3.82 -14.45
CA TYR A 213 9.88 -3.20 -13.21
C TYR A 213 9.21 -1.84 -13.42
N SER A 214 9.08 -1.35 -14.64
CA SER A 214 8.23 -0.21 -14.98
C SER A 214 6.77 -0.66 -15.03
N ASN A 215 6.05 -0.46 -13.94
CA ASN A 215 4.71 -1.04 -13.73
C ASN A 215 3.66 -0.48 -14.69
N GLU A 216 3.83 0.74 -15.20
CA GLU A 216 2.97 1.32 -16.23
C GLU A 216 2.97 0.50 -17.53
N LEU A 217 4.07 -0.21 -17.80
CA LEU A 217 4.21 -1.08 -18.98
C LEU A 217 3.64 -2.50 -18.77
N GLN A 218 3.22 -2.82 -17.55
CA GLN A 218 2.76 -4.15 -17.14
C GLN A 218 1.25 -4.23 -16.91
N VAL A 219 0.54 -3.12 -17.08
CA VAL A 219 -0.91 -3.06 -16.90
C VAL A 219 -1.62 -3.87 -17.97
N THR A 220 -2.61 -4.65 -17.56
CA THR A 220 -3.48 -5.44 -18.43
C THR A 220 -4.95 -5.19 -18.06
N PRO A 221 -5.93 -5.61 -18.88
CA PRO A 221 -7.34 -5.54 -18.53
C PRO A 221 -7.72 -6.31 -17.25
N GLN A 222 -6.87 -7.23 -16.78
CA GLN A 222 -7.06 -8.01 -15.55
C GLN A 222 -6.46 -7.34 -14.31
N THR A 223 -5.73 -6.23 -14.47
CA THR A 223 -5.19 -5.45 -13.35
C THR A 223 -6.34 -4.97 -12.46
N PRO A 224 -6.28 -5.15 -11.13
CA PRO A 224 -7.36 -4.74 -10.23
C PRO A 224 -7.63 -3.24 -10.24
N PRO A 225 -8.88 -2.80 -9.92
CA PRO A 225 -9.21 -1.40 -9.72
C PRO A 225 -8.23 -0.70 -8.80
N THR A 226 -7.78 0.51 -9.17
CA THR A 226 -6.69 1.18 -8.43
C THR A 226 -6.97 2.67 -8.23
N LEU A 227 -6.80 3.12 -6.99
CA LEU A 227 -6.82 4.52 -6.57
C LEU A 227 -5.38 5.03 -6.42
N LEU A 228 -5.08 6.22 -6.96
CA LEU A 228 -3.78 6.89 -6.82
C LEU A 228 -3.96 8.25 -6.14
N LEU A 229 -3.07 8.55 -5.18
CA LEU A 229 -3.05 9.83 -4.45
C LEU A 229 -1.60 10.35 -4.37
N LEU A 230 -1.39 11.62 -4.71
CA LEU A 230 -0.07 12.24 -4.67
C LEU A 230 -0.16 13.77 -4.51
N SER A 231 0.98 14.41 -4.29
CA SER A 231 1.11 15.88 -4.33
C SER A 231 1.78 16.33 -5.63
N ASN A 232 1.26 17.41 -6.22
CA ASN A 232 1.79 17.99 -7.45
C ASN A 232 3.25 18.46 -7.32
N ASN A 233 3.65 18.89 -6.13
CA ASN A 233 4.99 19.37 -5.83
C ASN A 233 5.89 18.32 -5.16
N ASP A 234 5.66 17.03 -5.43
CA ASP A 234 6.55 15.96 -4.97
C ASP A 234 7.89 16.03 -5.72
N GLY A 235 8.96 16.37 -4.98
CA GLY A 235 10.33 16.47 -5.50
C GLY A 235 11.13 15.18 -5.38
N THR A 236 10.62 14.16 -4.68
CA THR A 236 11.29 12.87 -4.47
C THR A 236 10.85 11.84 -5.51
N VAL A 237 9.54 11.64 -5.63
CA VAL A 237 8.94 10.81 -6.69
C VAL A 237 8.11 11.71 -7.58
N LYS A 238 8.58 11.93 -8.79
CA LYS A 238 7.92 12.84 -9.73
C LYS A 238 6.47 12.45 -9.96
N PRO A 239 5.51 13.39 -9.94
CA PRO A 239 4.08 13.13 -10.20
C PRO A 239 3.80 12.32 -11.46
N ARG A 240 4.68 12.42 -12.46
CA ARG A 240 4.60 11.67 -13.71
C ARG A 240 4.51 10.15 -13.50
N ASN A 241 5.11 9.60 -12.44
CA ASN A 241 4.98 8.18 -12.09
C ASN A 241 3.50 7.77 -11.96
N SER A 242 2.74 8.46 -11.11
CA SER A 242 1.32 8.16 -10.91
C SER A 242 0.47 8.46 -12.15
N ILE A 243 0.80 9.51 -12.89
CA ILE A 243 0.08 9.87 -14.12
C ILE A 243 0.23 8.78 -15.17
N MET A 244 1.45 8.28 -15.43
CA MET A 244 1.68 7.20 -16.40
C MET A 244 0.94 5.91 -16.03
N PHE A 245 0.92 5.54 -14.75
CA PHE A 245 0.18 4.35 -14.31
C PHE A 245 -1.33 4.53 -14.46
N TYR A 246 -1.85 5.71 -14.11
CA TYR A 246 -3.26 6.05 -14.33
C TYR A 246 -3.65 6.00 -15.81
N GLU A 247 -2.82 6.55 -16.70
CA GLU A 247 -3.03 6.51 -18.15
C GLU A 247 -3.08 5.06 -18.64
N ALA A 248 -2.09 4.22 -18.25
CA ALA A 248 -2.05 2.80 -18.60
C ALA A 248 -3.27 2.01 -18.09
N LEU A 249 -3.73 2.28 -16.85
CA LEU A 249 -4.95 1.68 -16.31
C LEU A 249 -6.18 2.05 -17.16
N ARG A 250 -6.33 3.32 -17.53
CA ARG A 250 -7.45 3.79 -18.37
C ARG A 250 -7.43 3.18 -19.76
N GLU A 251 -6.27 3.13 -20.43
CA GLU A 251 -6.10 2.50 -21.72
C GLU A 251 -6.52 1.03 -21.71
N ASN A 252 -6.24 0.33 -20.61
CA ASN A 252 -6.66 -1.05 -20.38
C ASN A 252 -8.09 -1.20 -19.81
N ARG A 253 -8.87 -0.10 -19.72
CA ARG A 253 -10.24 -0.08 -19.22
C ARG A 253 -10.39 -0.57 -17.77
N VAL A 254 -9.34 -0.42 -16.98
CA VAL A 254 -9.36 -0.70 -15.54
C VAL A 254 -10.00 0.48 -14.82
N LEU A 255 -10.92 0.20 -13.91
CA LEU A 255 -11.52 1.24 -13.05
C LEU A 255 -10.41 1.89 -12.20
N THR A 256 -10.25 3.20 -12.35
CA THR A 256 -9.20 3.95 -11.66
C THR A 256 -9.60 5.38 -11.34
N ALA A 257 -9.02 5.93 -10.26
CA ALA A 257 -9.12 7.34 -9.92
C ALA A 257 -7.73 7.88 -9.56
N LEU A 258 -7.48 9.16 -9.87
CA LEU A 258 -6.24 9.86 -9.56
C LEU A 258 -6.57 11.19 -8.88
N TYR A 259 -6.05 11.37 -7.65
CA TYR A 259 -6.16 12.62 -6.89
C TYR A 259 -4.78 13.26 -6.74
N ILE A 260 -4.65 14.48 -7.25
CA ILE A 260 -3.42 15.27 -7.17
C ILE A 260 -3.67 16.49 -6.28
N PHE A 261 -3.06 16.48 -5.10
CA PHE A 261 -3.12 17.62 -4.20
C PHE A 261 -2.17 18.73 -4.69
N PRO A 262 -2.58 20.01 -4.63
CA PRO A 262 -1.74 21.12 -5.12
C PRO A 262 -0.37 21.19 -4.45
N SER A 263 -0.28 20.79 -3.17
CA SER A 263 0.96 20.84 -2.38
C SER A 263 0.95 19.76 -1.29
N GLY A 264 2.13 19.43 -0.76
CA GLY A 264 2.30 18.43 0.30
C GLY A 264 3.69 17.82 0.26
N GLY A 265 4.37 17.89 -0.88
CA GLY A 265 5.66 17.22 -1.11
C GLY A 265 5.54 15.70 -1.03
N HIS A 266 6.65 15.02 -0.89
CA HIS A 266 6.66 13.57 -0.69
C HIS A 266 6.13 13.20 0.69
N GLY A 267 5.17 12.28 0.76
CA GLY A 267 4.47 11.92 2.00
C GLY A 267 3.17 12.69 2.24
N CYS A 268 2.76 13.60 1.32
CA CYS A 268 1.53 14.41 1.38
C CYS A 268 1.26 15.10 2.73
N LYS A 269 2.29 15.27 3.56
CA LYS A 269 2.34 15.96 4.86
C LYS A 269 1.01 15.89 5.65
N SER A 270 0.67 14.74 6.21
CA SER A 270 -0.47 14.56 7.13
C SER A 270 -1.87 14.99 6.62
N ARG A 271 -2.01 15.43 5.37
CA ARG A 271 -3.31 15.76 4.77
C ARG A 271 -4.10 14.53 4.36
N LEU A 272 -3.42 13.39 4.18
CA LEU A 272 -4.06 12.16 3.72
C LEU A 272 -5.10 11.63 4.72
N ILE A 273 -4.79 11.65 6.01
CA ILE A 273 -5.74 11.22 7.05
C ILE A 273 -6.96 12.15 7.09
N ARG A 274 -6.77 13.45 6.87
CA ARG A 274 -7.88 14.43 6.81
C ARG A 274 -8.71 14.39 5.54
N PHE A 275 -8.22 13.77 4.47
CA PHE A 275 -8.96 13.63 3.23
C PHE A 275 -9.86 12.39 3.23
N ILE A 276 -9.52 11.42 4.07
CA ILE A 276 -10.24 10.16 4.19
C ILE A 276 -11.30 10.23 5.32
N ASP A 277 -11.20 11.20 6.24
CA ASP A 277 -12.25 11.58 7.19
C ASP A 277 -13.35 12.41 6.51
#